data_f9c433f639a62115818718c32d57f4e5
#
_entry.id   f9c433f639a62115818718c32d57f4e5
#
_cell.length_a   1.000
_cell.length_b   1.000
_cell.length_c   1.000
_cell.angle_alpha   90.00
_cell.angle_beta   90.00
_cell.angle_gamma   90.00
#
_symmetry.space_group_name_H-M   'P 1'
#
loop_
_entity.id
_entity.type
_entity.pdbx_description
1 polymer ?
#
loop_
_entity_poly.entity_id
_entity_poly.type
_entity_poly.pdbx_seq_one_letter_code
_entity_poly.pdbx_strand_id
1 'polypeptide(L)'
;GTTVWFHPDPIIFGEKAKMKPGWLYRMARSKAYLYSGVEIRWSCDPLLIEEGSDIPAQAVLHFPGGLKDYLDTAMQGRPCLTPTSFSGKIPLPESAGRVEFAVAWPEHGEGFSNSYCN
;
A
#
# COMPACT_ATOMS: atom_id res chain seq x y z
N GLY A 1 -8.75 -21.61 8.31
CA GLY A 1 -8.11 -20.69 7.36
C GLY A 1 -8.37 -21.11 5.93
N THR A 2 -8.12 -20.21 4.99
CA THR A 2 -8.26 -20.47 3.55
C THR A 2 -6.91 -20.27 2.89
N THR A 3 -6.49 -21.23 2.06
CA THR A 3 -5.30 -21.11 1.22
C THR A 3 -5.74 -21.07 -0.23
N VAL A 4 -5.23 -20.09 -0.98
CA VAL A 4 -5.45 -19.99 -2.43
C VAL A 4 -4.10 -20.09 -3.11
N TRP A 5 -3.98 -21.02 -4.04
CA TRP A 5 -2.81 -21.20 -4.89
C TRP A 5 -3.24 -21.09 -6.34
N PHE A 6 -2.49 -20.36 -7.16
CA PHE A 6 -2.78 -20.22 -8.58
C PHE A 6 -1.51 -20.01 -9.40
N HIS A 7 -1.59 -20.35 -10.67
CA HIS A 7 -0.56 -20.11 -11.67
C HIS A 7 -1.24 -19.55 -12.93
N PRO A 8 -0.71 -18.49 -13.56
CA PRO A 8 -1.27 -17.98 -14.82
C PRO A 8 -1.24 -19.05 -15.90
N ASP A 9 -2.39 -19.26 -16.57
CA ASP A 9 -2.49 -20.24 -17.66
C ASP A 9 -1.62 -19.77 -18.86
N PRO A 10 -0.61 -20.57 -19.28
CA PRO A 10 0.28 -20.20 -20.36
C PRO A 10 -0.41 -20.08 -21.72
N ILE A 11 -1.54 -20.75 -21.90
CA ILE A 11 -2.34 -20.66 -23.15
C ILE A 11 -2.99 -19.28 -23.26
N ILE A 12 -3.46 -18.72 -22.13
CA ILE A 12 -4.14 -17.42 -22.09
C ILE A 12 -3.14 -16.26 -21.97
N PHE A 13 -2.15 -16.39 -21.08
CA PHE A 13 -1.22 -15.30 -20.72
C PHE A 13 0.14 -15.42 -21.42
N GLY A 14 0.39 -16.53 -22.14
CA GLY A 14 1.66 -16.83 -22.78
C GLY A 14 2.66 -17.53 -21.83
N GLU A 15 3.57 -18.32 -22.39
CA GLU A 15 4.55 -19.12 -21.62
C GLU A 15 5.51 -18.27 -20.76
N LYS A 16 5.70 -17.00 -21.14
CA LYS A 16 6.57 -16.05 -20.41
C LYS A 16 5.85 -15.21 -19.37
N ALA A 17 4.55 -15.48 -19.15
CA ALA A 17 3.77 -14.74 -18.15
C ALA A 17 4.34 -14.97 -16.75
N LYS A 18 4.75 -13.88 -16.09
CA LYS A 18 5.26 -13.90 -14.71
C LYS A 18 4.58 -12.82 -13.89
N MET A 19 4.26 -13.15 -12.65
CA MET A 19 3.85 -12.14 -11.66
C MET A 19 5.02 -11.20 -11.39
N LYS A 20 4.73 -9.89 -11.39
CA LYS A 20 5.73 -8.86 -11.10
C LYS A 20 5.74 -8.58 -9.58
N PRO A 21 6.80 -8.92 -8.85
CA PRO A 21 6.86 -8.73 -7.39
C PRO A 21 6.55 -7.30 -6.99
N GLY A 22 7.09 -6.31 -7.70
CA GLY A 22 6.87 -4.91 -7.41
C GLY A 22 5.42 -4.47 -7.50
N TRP A 23 4.67 -4.98 -8.45
CA TRP A 23 3.25 -4.68 -8.55
C TRP A 23 2.45 -5.35 -7.43
N LEU A 24 2.74 -6.63 -7.14
CA LEU A 24 2.08 -7.37 -6.06
C LEU A 24 2.36 -6.77 -4.68
N TYR A 25 3.61 -6.38 -4.43
CA TYR A 25 4.00 -5.73 -3.18
C TYR A 25 3.26 -4.40 -2.96
N ARG A 26 3.23 -3.53 -3.98
CA ARG A 26 2.48 -2.26 -3.92
C ARG A 26 1.00 -2.47 -3.71
N MET A 27 0.41 -3.47 -4.39
CA MET A 27 -0.99 -3.84 -4.20
C MET A 27 -1.25 -4.33 -2.77
N ALA A 28 -0.44 -5.24 -2.24
CA ALA A 28 -0.54 -5.73 -0.87
C ALA A 28 -0.43 -4.58 0.15
N ARG A 29 0.54 -3.69 -0.04
CA ARG A 29 0.73 -2.52 0.81
C ARG A 29 -0.48 -1.58 0.78
N SER A 30 -1.05 -1.32 -0.40
CA SER A 30 -2.26 -0.50 -0.51
C SER A 30 -3.44 -1.13 0.23
N LYS A 31 -3.62 -2.43 0.14
CA LYS A 31 -4.69 -3.12 0.88
C LYS A 31 -4.49 -3.05 2.38
N ALA A 32 -3.26 -3.13 2.87
CA ALA A 32 -2.97 -3.06 4.30
C ALA A 32 -3.35 -1.70 4.92
N TYR A 33 -3.13 -0.57 4.22
CA TYR A 33 -3.54 0.74 4.76
C TYR A 33 -4.98 1.15 4.43
N LEU A 34 -5.57 0.64 3.34
CA LEU A 34 -6.98 0.90 3.02
C LEU A 34 -7.94 0.10 3.92
N TYR A 35 -7.50 -1.05 4.39
CA TYR A 35 -8.26 -1.88 5.33
C TYR A 35 -7.56 -1.89 6.70
N SER A 36 -7.70 -0.79 7.43
CA SER A 36 -7.08 -0.63 8.76
C SER A 36 -7.39 -1.82 9.67
N GLY A 37 -6.35 -2.37 10.29
CA GLY A 37 -6.45 -3.55 11.14
C GLY A 37 -6.12 -4.88 10.44
N VAL A 38 -5.98 -4.89 9.12
CA VAL A 38 -5.46 -6.07 8.39
C VAL A 38 -3.94 -6.09 8.45
N GLU A 39 -3.38 -7.24 8.80
CA GLU A 39 -1.94 -7.52 8.68
C GLU A 39 -1.72 -8.39 7.44
N ILE A 40 -0.86 -7.93 6.53
CA ILE A 40 -0.45 -8.69 5.35
C ILE A 40 1.01 -9.05 5.50
N ARG A 41 1.30 -10.35 5.48
CA ARG A 41 2.67 -10.88 5.46
C ARG A 41 3.09 -11.14 4.03
N TRP A 42 4.07 -10.38 3.59
CA TRP A 42 4.67 -10.47 2.26
C TRP A 42 5.89 -11.38 2.30
N SER A 43 6.02 -12.26 1.32
CA SER A 43 7.23 -13.05 1.06
C SER A 43 7.40 -13.26 -0.43
N CYS A 44 8.61 -13.09 -0.93
CA CYS A 44 8.98 -13.28 -2.33
C CYS A 44 10.38 -13.90 -2.42
N ASP A 45 10.59 -14.75 -3.42
CA ASP A 45 11.92 -15.26 -3.72
C ASP A 45 12.84 -14.08 -4.13
N PRO A 46 13.97 -13.88 -3.44
CA PRO A 46 14.91 -12.80 -3.77
C PRO A 46 15.36 -12.79 -5.24
N LEU A 47 15.43 -13.93 -5.89
CA LEU A 47 15.82 -14.06 -7.30
C LEU A 47 14.80 -13.44 -8.28
N LEU A 48 13.57 -13.20 -7.83
CA LEU A 48 12.52 -12.57 -8.62
C LEU A 48 12.47 -11.05 -8.44
N ILE A 49 13.22 -10.53 -7.46
CA ILE A 49 13.26 -9.10 -7.15
C ILE A 49 14.34 -8.45 -8.00
N GLU A 50 13.97 -7.40 -8.74
CA GLU A 50 14.91 -6.66 -9.57
C GLU A 50 15.98 -5.98 -8.70
N GLU A 51 17.23 -6.07 -9.10
CA GLU A 51 18.37 -5.44 -8.42
C GLU A 51 18.18 -3.92 -8.37
N GLY A 52 18.39 -3.32 -7.19
CA GLY A 52 18.18 -1.89 -6.97
C GLY A 52 16.71 -1.48 -6.75
N SER A 53 15.76 -2.42 -6.74
CA SER A 53 14.38 -2.13 -6.34
C SER A 53 14.26 -1.95 -4.82
N ASP A 54 13.26 -1.17 -4.38
CA ASP A 54 12.94 -0.94 -2.97
C ASP A 54 12.03 -2.04 -2.35
N ILE A 55 11.88 -3.17 -3.05
CA ILE A 55 11.00 -4.24 -2.65
C ILE A 55 11.73 -5.25 -1.77
N PRO A 56 11.31 -5.44 -0.51
CA PRO A 56 11.93 -6.41 0.37
C PRO A 56 11.51 -7.84 0.00
N ALA A 57 12.38 -8.81 0.26
CA ALA A 57 12.05 -10.23 0.13
C ALA A 57 10.98 -10.68 1.15
N GLN A 58 10.95 -10.03 2.32
CA GLN A 58 9.96 -10.28 3.36
C GLN A 58 9.55 -8.96 4.03
N ALA A 59 8.27 -8.81 4.33
CA ALA A 59 7.75 -7.67 5.08
C ALA A 59 6.44 -8.03 5.81
N VAL A 60 6.19 -7.33 6.90
CA VAL A 60 4.89 -7.29 7.57
C VAL A 60 4.28 -5.92 7.31
N LEU A 61 3.15 -5.90 6.63
CA LEU A 61 2.44 -4.69 6.24
C LEU A 61 1.21 -4.56 7.16
N HIS A 62 1.29 -3.62 8.10
CA HIS A 62 0.25 -3.41 9.09
C HIS A 62 0.12 -1.91 9.40
N PHE A 63 -1.03 -1.33 9.11
CA PHE A 63 -1.33 0.09 9.28
C PHE A 63 -2.64 0.27 10.05
N PRO A 64 -2.63 0.10 11.39
CA PRO A 64 -3.86 0.17 12.19
C PRO A 64 -4.53 1.56 12.12
N GLY A 65 -3.78 2.64 11.98
CA GLY A 65 -4.27 3.99 11.74
C GLY A 65 -4.67 4.28 10.28
N GLY A 66 -4.57 3.29 9.38
CA GLY A 66 -5.01 3.43 7.99
C GLY A 66 -4.16 4.38 7.16
N LEU A 67 -4.81 5.29 6.42
CA LEU A 67 -4.13 6.25 5.55
C LEU A 67 -3.18 7.19 6.31
N LYS A 68 -3.51 7.52 7.57
CA LYS A 68 -2.64 8.34 8.41
C LYS A 68 -1.30 7.67 8.65
N ASP A 69 -1.30 6.41 9.08
CA ASP A 69 -0.06 5.66 9.34
C ASP A 69 0.77 5.49 8.08
N TYR A 70 0.10 5.25 6.94
CA TYR A 70 0.78 5.18 5.65
C TYR A 70 1.47 6.50 5.30
N LEU A 71 0.75 7.64 5.45
CA LEU A 71 1.29 8.96 5.16
C LEU A 71 2.45 9.31 6.09
N ASP A 72 2.30 9.07 7.41
CA ASP A 72 3.35 9.32 8.38
C ASP A 72 4.61 8.50 8.07
N THR A 73 4.46 7.25 7.63
CA THR A 73 5.58 6.42 7.16
C THR A 73 6.24 7.01 5.90
N ALA A 74 5.44 7.48 4.94
CA ALA A 74 5.93 8.09 3.71
C ALA A 74 6.62 9.45 3.94
N MET A 75 6.25 10.15 5.03
CA MET A 75 6.84 11.44 5.43
C MET A 75 8.03 11.27 6.38
N GLN A 76 8.36 10.05 6.81
CA GLN A 76 9.45 9.80 7.75
C GLN A 76 10.78 10.37 7.22
N GLY A 77 11.46 11.18 8.05
CA GLY A 77 12.70 11.87 7.69
C GLY A 77 12.53 13.11 6.81
N ARG A 78 11.30 13.52 6.48
CA ARG A 78 11.00 14.75 5.74
C ARG A 78 10.48 15.81 6.71
N PRO A 79 11.12 17.00 6.80
CA PRO A 79 10.58 18.09 7.62
C PRO A 79 9.24 18.55 7.06
N CYS A 80 8.27 18.72 7.95
CA CYS A 80 6.92 19.16 7.61
C CYS A 80 6.59 20.47 8.34
N LEU A 81 5.78 21.33 7.72
CA LEU A 81 5.30 22.60 8.29
C LEU A 81 4.43 22.38 9.53
N THR A 82 3.77 21.22 9.62
CA THR A 82 2.96 20.83 10.78
C THR A 82 3.60 19.66 11.52
N PRO A 83 3.55 19.61 12.86
CA PRO A 83 4.15 18.52 13.64
C PRO A 83 3.53 17.15 13.36
N THR A 84 2.26 17.13 12.91
CA THR A 84 1.51 15.92 12.62
C THR A 84 0.74 16.06 11.32
N SER A 85 0.51 14.95 10.63
CA SER A 85 -0.38 14.89 9.48
C SER A 85 -1.83 15.16 9.91
N PHE A 86 -2.59 15.82 9.03
CA PHE A 86 -4.03 16.03 9.20
C PHE A 86 -4.77 14.85 8.57
N SER A 87 -5.72 14.26 9.30
CA SER A 87 -6.46 13.10 8.81
C SER A 87 -7.89 13.10 9.33
N GLY A 88 -8.77 12.42 8.61
CA GLY A 88 -10.16 12.25 9.03
C GLY A 88 -10.85 11.07 8.39
N LYS A 89 -11.92 10.62 9.02
CA LYS A 89 -12.85 9.60 8.53
C LYS A 89 -14.26 10.15 8.64
N ILE A 90 -14.96 10.25 7.53
CA ILE A 90 -16.30 10.84 7.44
C ILE A 90 -17.24 9.78 6.86
N PRO A 91 -18.27 9.35 7.62
CA PRO A 91 -19.30 8.50 7.05
C PRO A 91 -20.13 9.29 6.03
N LEU A 92 -20.47 8.64 4.93
CA LEU A 92 -21.38 9.20 3.94
C LEU A 92 -22.83 8.94 4.34
N PRO A 93 -23.78 9.82 3.95
CA PRO A 93 -25.21 9.64 4.19
C PRO A 93 -25.71 8.31 3.60
N GLU A 94 -26.84 7.81 4.14
CA GLU A 94 -27.58 6.65 3.62
C GLU A 94 -26.76 5.36 3.46
N SER A 95 -25.73 5.16 4.30
CA SER A 95 -24.85 4.00 4.24
C SER A 95 -24.07 3.87 2.92
N ALA A 96 -23.89 4.96 2.18
CA ALA A 96 -23.12 5.00 0.93
C ALA A 96 -21.61 4.77 1.10
N GLY A 97 -21.17 4.49 2.34
CA GLY A 97 -19.77 4.20 2.64
C GLY A 97 -19.11 5.26 3.53
N ARG A 98 -17.82 5.48 3.34
CA ARG A 98 -17.04 6.47 4.10
C ARG A 98 -15.95 7.09 3.23
N VAL A 99 -15.61 8.33 3.54
CA VAL A 99 -14.40 8.98 3.02
C VAL A 99 -13.34 8.97 4.12
N GLU A 100 -12.15 8.55 3.78
CA GLU A 100 -10.96 8.65 4.63
C GLU A 100 -9.90 9.46 3.91
N PHE A 101 -9.24 10.38 4.61
CA PHE A 101 -8.19 11.20 4.04
C PHE A 101 -7.04 11.41 5.03
N ALA A 102 -5.85 11.64 4.51
CA ALA A 102 -4.67 12.09 5.26
C ALA A 102 -3.89 13.08 4.39
N VAL A 103 -3.42 14.17 5.00
CA VAL A 103 -2.68 15.26 4.33
C VAL A 103 -1.49 15.67 5.20
N ALA A 104 -0.36 15.91 4.58
CA ALA A 104 0.83 16.50 5.22
C ALA A 104 1.43 17.56 4.31
N TRP A 105 2.14 18.52 4.89
CA TRP A 105 2.77 19.64 4.18
C TRP A 105 4.30 19.57 4.40
N PRO A 106 5.06 18.92 3.51
CA PRO A 106 6.51 18.94 3.59
C PRO A 106 7.04 20.35 3.30
N GLU A 107 8.10 20.76 4.01
CA GLU A 107 8.73 22.08 3.77
C GLU A 107 9.40 22.16 2.40
N HIS A 108 9.92 21.04 1.91
CA HIS A 108 10.65 20.94 0.66
C HIS A 108 10.35 19.65 -0.09
N GLY A 109 10.61 19.67 -1.41
CA GLY A 109 10.49 18.52 -2.29
C GLY A 109 9.16 18.45 -3.04
N GLU A 110 9.07 17.49 -3.93
CA GLU A 110 7.85 17.26 -4.72
C GLU A 110 6.73 16.66 -3.87
N GLY A 111 5.53 17.16 -4.09
CA GLY A 111 4.31 16.61 -3.53
C GLY A 111 3.89 15.35 -4.29
N PHE A 112 3.10 14.51 -3.63
CA PHE A 112 2.38 13.41 -4.29
C PHE A 112 0.92 13.40 -3.84
N SER A 113 0.06 12.82 -4.65
CA SER A 113 -1.35 12.62 -4.34
C SER A 113 -1.78 11.24 -4.79
N ASN A 114 -2.44 10.51 -3.93
CA ASN A 114 -3.03 9.21 -4.24
C ASN A 114 -4.51 9.23 -3.88
N SER A 115 -5.34 8.67 -4.75
CA SER A 115 -6.77 8.46 -4.47
C SER A 115 -7.15 7.01 -4.74
N TYR A 116 -8.05 6.49 -3.93
CA TYR A 116 -8.50 5.10 -3.98
C TYR A 116 -10.03 5.06 -3.88
N CYS A 117 -10.62 4.17 -4.64
CA CYS A 117 -12.05 3.82 -4.52
C CYS A 117 -12.15 2.33 -4.21
N ASN A 118 -12.87 1.96 -3.14
CA ASN A 118 -13.14 0.58 -2.74
C ASN A 118 -14.64 0.31 -2.72
#